data_2449e26d2a7ed349ea49080497365943
#
_entry.id   2449e26d2a7ed349ea49080497365943
#
_cell.length_a   1.000
_cell.length_b   1.000
_cell.length_c   1.000
_cell.angle_alpha   90.00
_cell.angle_beta   90.00
_cell.angle_gamma   90.00
#
_symmetry.space_group_name_H-M   'P 1'
#
loop_
_entity.id
_entity.type
_entity.pdbx_description
1 polymer ?
#
loop_
_entity_poly.entity_id
_entity_poly.type
_entity_poly.pdbx_seq_one_letter_code
_entity_poly.pdbx_strand_id
1 'polypeptide(L)'
;TLNSPATNTPSQQLSERLGLNADGQPRLDWHSFEDSEGFSPPQADPFGDDYWIDSEVYNKVDIGGVALEWNKDLPNDDVLTFINAWRRYESDSVYDGDFTAYDAVGGSTDLTFDQYSSELRVTSPGGQTIDYQGGLYAFYSEMDSTGTISQSPTLVDNIVTFGFPLSAIFPEGTLNTDINTYETTSYAAFGQLIWNVTGSFSTTLGLRYTTEQKDRVGSQITTPKT
;
A
#
# COMPACT_ATOMS: atom_id res chain seq x y z
N THR A 1 -8.66 34.02 -28.41
CA THR A 1 -8.15 33.95 -27.03
C THR A 1 -8.85 32.78 -26.38
N LEU A 2 -8.20 31.64 -26.42
CA LEU A 2 -8.59 30.47 -25.64
C LEU A 2 -8.31 30.82 -24.18
N ASN A 3 -9.36 31.08 -23.40
CA ASN A 3 -9.23 31.03 -21.96
C ASN A 3 -8.79 29.63 -21.60
N SER A 4 -7.56 29.52 -21.19
CA SER A 4 -7.03 28.28 -20.65
C SER A 4 -7.81 27.92 -19.38
N PRO A 5 -8.42 26.75 -19.26
CA PRO A 5 -9.08 26.33 -18.03
C PRO A 5 -8.09 25.98 -16.91
N ALA A 6 -6.82 26.34 -17.07
CA ALA A 6 -5.71 25.98 -16.20
C ALA A 6 -5.48 26.96 -15.03
N THR A 7 -6.42 27.82 -14.72
CA THR A 7 -6.26 28.79 -13.62
C THR A 7 -6.99 28.39 -12.34
N ASN A 8 -7.77 27.33 -12.34
CA ASN A 8 -8.39 26.85 -11.10
C ASN A 8 -7.44 25.90 -10.41
N THR A 9 -6.93 26.29 -9.27
CA THR A 9 -6.19 25.37 -8.38
C THR A 9 -7.06 24.17 -8.01
N PRO A 10 -6.49 23.01 -7.63
CA PRO A 10 -7.27 21.87 -7.18
C PRO A 10 -8.28 22.22 -6.08
N SER A 11 -7.95 23.17 -5.21
CA SER A 11 -8.81 23.70 -4.16
C SER A 11 -10.03 24.45 -4.70
N GLN A 12 -9.85 25.28 -5.73
CA GLN A 12 -10.98 25.98 -6.38
C GLN A 12 -11.93 25.00 -7.08
N GLN A 13 -11.38 23.97 -7.72
CA GLN A 13 -12.18 22.89 -8.30
C GLN A 13 -12.96 22.12 -7.23
N LEU A 14 -12.37 21.92 -6.05
CA LEU A 14 -13.02 21.27 -4.93
C LEU A 14 -14.14 22.14 -4.34
N SER A 15 -13.92 23.45 -4.16
CA SER A 15 -14.94 24.37 -3.66
C SER A 15 -16.14 24.47 -4.60
N GLU A 16 -15.92 24.49 -5.91
CA GLU A 16 -16.99 24.46 -6.92
C GLU A 16 -17.83 23.17 -6.81
N ARG A 17 -17.21 22.06 -6.44
CA ARG A 17 -17.89 20.76 -6.27
C ARG A 17 -18.65 20.63 -4.95
N LEU A 18 -18.19 21.27 -3.89
CA LEU A 18 -18.78 21.19 -2.55
C LEU A 18 -19.93 22.19 -2.34
N GLY A 19 -20.08 23.16 -3.25
CA GLY A 19 -21.14 24.15 -3.20
C GLY A 19 -20.89 25.26 -2.19
N LEU A 20 -21.94 26.05 -1.91
CA LEU A 20 -21.86 27.24 -1.03
C LEU A 20 -22.26 26.87 0.41
N ASN A 21 -21.68 27.59 1.38
CA ASN A 21 -22.11 27.56 2.78
C ASN A 21 -23.41 28.37 2.98
N ALA A 22 -23.90 28.47 4.22
CA ALA A 22 -25.11 29.21 4.55
C ALA A 22 -25.03 30.72 4.21
N ASP A 23 -23.83 31.28 4.13
CA ASP A 23 -23.55 32.67 3.83
C ASP A 23 -23.31 32.91 2.32
N GLY A 24 -23.49 31.89 1.50
CA GLY A 24 -23.31 31.96 0.05
C GLY A 24 -21.84 31.92 -0.40
N GLN A 25 -20.92 31.61 0.50
CA GLN A 25 -19.49 31.42 0.19
C GLN A 25 -19.18 29.98 -0.18
N PRO A 26 -18.13 29.69 -0.95
CA PRO A 26 -17.65 28.33 -1.19
C PRO A 26 -17.39 27.59 0.13
N ARG A 27 -17.85 26.36 0.23
CA ARG A 27 -17.71 25.55 1.46
C ARG A 27 -16.28 25.17 1.81
N LEU A 28 -15.41 25.13 0.81
CA LEU A 28 -13.98 24.99 0.95
C LEU A 28 -13.32 25.95 -0.02
N ASP A 29 -12.89 27.08 0.48
CA ASP A 29 -12.06 28.02 -0.23
C ASP A 29 -10.69 28.05 0.46
N TRP A 30 -9.73 27.33 -0.11
CA TRP A 30 -8.37 27.29 0.40
C TRP A 30 -7.73 28.68 0.43
N HIS A 31 -8.12 29.58 -0.48
CA HIS A 31 -7.64 30.97 -0.45
C HIS A 31 -8.16 31.74 0.76
N SER A 32 -9.44 31.62 1.09
CA SER A 32 -9.95 32.27 2.30
C SER A 32 -9.45 31.63 3.58
N PHE A 33 -9.09 30.34 3.52
CA PHE A 33 -8.39 29.65 4.59
C PHE A 33 -6.97 30.20 4.76
N GLU A 34 -6.19 30.23 3.69
CA GLU A 34 -4.84 30.79 3.65
C GLU A 34 -4.85 32.26 4.10
N ASP A 35 -5.80 33.08 3.63
CA ASP A 35 -5.94 34.46 4.02
C ASP A 35 -6.33 34.64 5.50
N SER A 36 -7.16 33.75 6.06
CA SER A 36 -7.59 33.83 7.45
C SER A 36 -6.47 33.56 8.45
N GLU A 37 -5.52 32.73 8.06
CA GLU A 37 -4.34 32.39 8.85
C GLU A 37 -3.15 33.34 8.57
N GLY A 38 -3.34 34.32 7.66
CA GLY A 38 -2.31 35.31 7.34
C GLY A 38 -1.18 34.79 6.46
N PHE A 39 -1.45 33.69 5.74
CA PHE A 39 -0.50 33.09 4.81
C PHE A 39 -0.87 33.50 3.37
N SER A 40 0.08 34.02 2.65
CA SER A 40 -0.02 34.20 1.20
C SER A 40 1.10 33.36 0.57
N PRO A 41 0.79 32.19 0.02
CA PRO A 41 1.80 31.43 -0.69
C PRO A 41 2.35 32.29 -1.83
N PRO A 42 3.67 32.29 -2.06
CA PRO A 42 4.21 32.91 -3.25
C PRO A 42 3.52 32.31 -4.47
N GLN A 43 3.29 33.14 -5.48
CA GLN A 43 2.70 32.65 -6.73
C GLN A 43 3.57 31.52 -7.28
N ALA A 44 3.06 30.30 -7.30
CA ALA A 44 3.79 29.14 -7.79
C ALA A 44 4.11 29.34 -9.27
N ASP A 45 5.40 29.22 -9.61
CA ASP A 45 5.79 29.06 -11.00
C ASP A 45 5.41 27.65 -11.43
N PRO A 46 4.47 27.45 -12.37
CA PRO A 46 4.04 26.12 -12.80
C PRO A 46 5.16 25.32 -13.49
N PHE A 47 6.30 25.95 -13.77
CA PHE A 47 7.51 25.33 -14.35
C PHE A 47 8.71 25.40 -13.39
N GLY A 48 8.51 25.90 -12.17
CA GLY A 48 9.54 25.96 -11.13
C GLY A 48 9.64 24.63 -10.38
N ASP A 49 10.76 24.44 -9.71
CA ASP A 49 11.04 23.29 -8.86
C ASP A 49 10.68 23.55 -7.38
N ASP A 50 10.10 24.71 -7.09
CA ASP A 50 9.70 25.10 -5.73
C ASP A 50 8.36 24.46 -5.35
N TYR A 51 8.32 23.87 -4.18
CA TYR A 51 7.09 23.34 -3.58
C TYR A 51 6.99 23.80 -2.12
N TRP A 52 5.77 23.92 -1.65
CA TRP A 52 5.47 24.38 -0.30
C TRP A 52 4.74 23.28 0.44
N ILE A 53 5.36 22.80 1.50
CA ILE A 53 4.80 21.79 2.40
C ILE A 53 5.07 22.21 3.84
N ASP A 54 4.20 21.85 4.77
CA ASP A 54 4.35 22.09 6.20
C ASP A 54 5.09 20.97 6.94
N SER A 55 5.17 19.80 6.32
CA SER A 55 5.69 18.57 6.93
C SER A 55 6.98 18.09 6.26
N GLU A 56 7.87 17.47 7.03
CA GLU A 56 8.99 16.73 6.45
C GLU A 56 8.45 15.42 5.82
N VAL A 57 8.30 15.42 4.49
CA VAL A 57 7.81 14.28 3.72
C VAL A 57 8.94 13.31 3.44
N TYR A 58 8.74 12.04 3.76
CA TYR A 58 9.70 11.00 3.45
C TYR A 58 9.03 9.64 3.23
N ASN A 59 9.78 8.76 2.58
CA ASN A 59 9.48 7.33 2.51
C ASN A 59 10.78 6.56 2.66
N LYS A 60 10.92 5.87 3.79
CA LYS A 60 12.06 5.01 4.12
C LYS A 60 11.63 3.57 3.95
N VAL A 61 12.44 2.79 3.25
CA VAL A 61 12.15 1.39 2.97
C VAL A 61 13.39 0.55 3.27
N ASP A 62 13.21 -0.47 4.10
CA ASP A 62 14.20 -1.48 4.41
C ASP A 62 13.71 -2.85 3.95
N ILE A 63 14.55 -3.56 3.20
CA ILE A 63 14.23 -4.90 2.68
C ILE A 63 15.39 -5.84 2.98
N GLY A 64 15.07 -6.98 3.58
CA GLY A 64 16.03 -8.03 3.85
C GLY A 64 15.44 -9.42 3.70
N GLY A 65 16.31 -10.42 3.67
CA GLY A 65 15.85 -11.78 3.63
C GLY A 65 16.99 -12.78 3.53
N VAL A 66 16.66 -14.04 3.75
CA VAL A 66 17.56 -15.16 3.62
C VAL A 66 16.83 -16.33 2.95
N ALA A 67 17.53 -17.05 2.08
CA ALA A 67 17.06 -18.29 1.51
C ALA A 67 18.13 -19.38 1.69
N LEU A 68 17.66 -20.58 2.01
CA LEU A 68 18.45 -21.78 2.07
C LEU A 68 17.90 -22.76 1.07
N GLU A 69 18.76 -23.26 0.18
CA GLU A 69 18.47 -24.37 -0.71
C GLU A 69 19.37 -25.55 -0.37
N TRP A 70 18.77 -26.72 -0.29
CA TRP A 70 19.45 -27.98 -0.07
C TRP A 70 19.00 -28.99 -1.13
N ASN A 71 19.98 -29.59 -1.79
CA ASN A 71 19.78 -30.61 -2.83
C ASN A 71 20.36 -31.93 -2.41
N LYS A 72 19.67 -33.01 -2.72
CA LYS A 72 20.11 -34.38 -2.51
C LYS A 72 19.80 -35.26 -3.71
N ASP A 73 20.84 -35.89 -4.24
CA ASP A 73 20.66 -36.90 -5.26
C ASP A 73 20.02 -38.15 -4.63
N LEU A 74 19.00 -38.67 -5.31
CA LEU A 74 18.29 -39.87 -4.95
C LEU A 74 18.77 -41.05 -5.83
N PRO A 75 18.49 -42.32 -5.40
CA PRO A 75 18.69 -43.47 -6.29
C PRO A 75 17.87 -43.26 -7.57
N ASN A 76 18.26 -43.47 -8.72
CA ASN A 76 17.68 -43.18 -10.05
C ASN A 76 18.00 -41.79 -10.61
N ASP A 77 19.00 -41.13 -10.07
CA ASP A 77 19.46 -39.79 -10.49
C ASP A 77 18.40 -38.68 -10.36
N ASP A 78 17.31 -38.95 -9.64
CA ASP A 78 16.37 -37.88 -9.25
C ASP A 78 17.04 -36.94 -8.25
N VAL A 79 16.56 -35.66 -8.25
CA VAL A 79 17.04 -34.68 -7.29
C VAL A 79 15.90 -34.28 -6.36
N LEU A 80 16.11 -34.44 -5.05
CA LEU A 80 15.26 -33.87 -4.02
C LEU A 80 15.80 -32.48 -3.66
N THR A 81 14.98 -31.45 -3.87
CA THR A 81 15.30 -30.08 -3.53
C THR A 81 14.40 -29.61 -2.39
N PHE A 82 15.00 -29.00 -1.39
CA PHE A 82 14.29 -28.34 -0.29
C PHE A 82 14.74 -26.89 -0.20
N ILE A 83 13.77 -25.97 -0.30
CA ILE A 83 14.00 -24.52 -0.26
C ILE A 83 13.22 -23.94 0.90
N ASN A 84 13.89 -23.15 1.74
CA ASN A 84 13.25 -22.29 2.73
C ASN A 84 13.69 -20.86 2.50
N ALA A 85 12.77 -19.94 2.60
CA ALA A 85 13.07 -18.53 2.50
C ALA A 85 12.27 -17.73 3.52
N TRP A 86 12.91 -16.70 4.03
CA TRP A 86 12.29 -15.62 4.79
C TRP A 86 12.65 -14.29 4.14
N ARG A 87 11.68 -13.39 4.10
CA ARG A 87 11.86 -12.03 3.63
C ARG A 87 11.10 -11.08 4.55
N ARG A 88 11.72 -9.93 4.83
CA ARG A 88 11.12 -8.83 5.56
C ARG A 88 11.17 -7.57 4.72
N TYR A 89 10.09 -6.82 4.77
CA TYR A 89 9.94 -5.48 4.20
C TYR A 89 9.42 -4.57 5.31
N GLU A 90 10.06 -3.44 5.51
CA GLU A 90 9.63 -2.38 6.41
C GLU A 90 9.53 -1.08 5.62
N SER A 91 8.48 -0.31 5.88
CA SER A 91 8.28 1.00 5.28
C SER A 91 7.76 1.96 6.32
N ASP A 92 8.40 3.11 6.42
CA ASP A 92 8.01 4.24 7.25
C ASP A 92 7.89 5.47 6.34
N SER A 93 6.71 6.07 6.27
CA SER A 93 6.43 7.19 5.40
C SER A 93 5.61 8.26 6.09
N VAL A 94 5.93 9.51 5.78
CA VAL A 94 5.15 10.69 6.14
C VAL A 94 4.80 11.42 4.85
N TYR A 95 3.57 11.87 4.75
CA TYR A 95 3.09 12.61 3.60
C TYR A 95 2.29 13.86 4.04
N ASP A 96 2.40 14.90 3.23
CA ASP A 96 1.54 16.05 3.23
C ASP A 96 0.35 15.75 2.32
N GLY A 97 -0.85 15.85 2.84
CA GLY A 97 -2.07 15.46 2.13
C GLY A 97 -2.76 16.61 1.40
N ASP A 98 -2.44 17.86 1.74
CA ASP A 98 -3.02 19.03 1.11
C ASP A 98 -2.06 19.76 0.15
N PHE A 99 -0.76 19.41 0.20
CA PHE A 99 0.29 19.99 -0.64
C PHE A 99 0.41 21.52 -0.49
N THR A 100 0.21 22.02 0.71
CA THR A 100 0.33 23.44 1.04
C THR A 100 1.31 23.64 2.20
N ALA A 101 1.65 24.88 2.53
CA ALA A 101 2.44 25.20 3.71
C ALA A 101 1.60 25.24 4.99
N TYR A 102 0.40 24.70 4.97
CA TYR A 102 -0.53 24.62 6.08
C TYR A 102 -0.64 23.19 6.59
N ASP A 103 -0.60 23.02 7.90
CA ASP A 103 -0.95 21.76 8.55
C ASP A 103 -2.50 21.54 8.50
N ALA A 104 -3.04 21.38 7.29
CA ALA A 104 -4.46 21.09 7.11
C ALA A 104 -4.75 19.61 7.10
N VAL A 105 -4.03 18.85 6.28
CA VAL A 105 -4.14 17.40 6.17
C VAL A 105 -2.75 16.78 5.99
N GLY A 106 -2.35 15.94 6.88
CA GLY A 106 -1.13 15.16 6.76
C GLY A 106 -1.33 13.73 7.25
N GLY A 107 -0.32 12.91 7.12
CA GLY A 107 -0.40 11.57 7.65
C GLY A 107 0.91 10.80 7.59
N SER A 108 0.88 9.62 8.19
CA SER A 108 1.98 8.68 8.18
C SER A 108 1.48 7.26 7.96
N THR A 109 2.37 6.41 7.47
CA THR A 109 2.12 4.98 7.37
C THR A 109 3.36 4.22 7.77
N ASP A 110 3.23 3.38 8.77
CA ASP A 110 4.20 2.37 9.18
C ASP A 110 3.71 1.01 8.71
N LEU A 111 4.55 0.25 8.04
CA LEU A 111 4.24 -1.06 7.52
C LEU A 111 5.40 -2.02 7.75
N THR A 112 5.09 -3.17 8.32
CA THR A 112 6.00 -4.30 8.43
C THR A 112 5.36 -5.50 7.74
N PHE A 113 6.12 -6.19 6.90
CA PHE A 113 5.67 -7.37 6.18
C PHE A 113 6.72 -8.47 6.29
N ASP A 114 6.37 -9.57 6.92
CA ASP A 114 7.16 -10.78 7.01
C ASP A 114 6.58 -11.88 6.12
N GLN A 115 7.43 -12.55 5.38
CA GLN A 115 7.06 -13.65 4.49
C GLN A 115 7.96 -14.85 4.71
N TYR A 116 7.35 -16.02 4.84
CA TYR A 116 8.01 -17.30 4.95
C TYR A 116 7.53 -18.23 3.84
N SER A 117 8.42 -18.93 3.20
CA SER A 117 8.07 -19.96 2.21
C SER A 117 8.92 -21.21 2.37
N SER A 118 8.31 -22.34 2.07
CA SER A 118 8.98 -23.65 2.07
C SER A 118 8.51 -24.46 0.87
N GLU A 119 9.46 -25.00 0.13
CA GLU A 119 9.19 -25.88 -1.01
C GLU A 119 9.98 -27.17 -0.87
N LEU A 120 9.32 -28.30 -1.09
CA LEU A 120 9.93 -29.60 -1.25
C LEU A 120 9.58 -30.11 -2.64
N ARG A 121 10.59 -30.40 -3.47
CA ARG A 121 10.42 -30.78 -4.86
C ARG A 121 11.30 -31.96 -5.21
N VAL A 122 10.76 -32.89 -5.99
CA VAL A 122 11.51 -33.97 -6.67
C VAL A 122 11.52 -33.69 -8.16
N THR A 123 12.66 -33.81 -8.80
CA THR A 123 12.84 -33.56 -10.24
C THR A 123 13.61 -34.74 -10.83
N SER A 124 13.13 -35.27 -11.96
CA SER A 124 13.83 -36.32 -12.71
C SER A 124 15.14 -35.83 -13.34
N PRO A 125 16.07 -36.67 -13.69
CA PRO A 125 17.37 -36.28 -14.26
C PRO A 125 17.28 -35.53 -15.59
N GLY A 126 16.16 -35.62 -16.28
CA GLY A 126 15.97 -35.03 -17.60
C GLY A 126 16.45 -35.86 -18.78
N GLY A 127 15.90 -35.60 -19.97
CA GLY A 127 16.29 -36.32 -21.17
C GLY A 127 15.77 -37.75 -21.29
N GLN A 128 14.83 -38.13 -20.41
CA GLN A 128 14.16 -39.41 -20.45
C GLN A 128 12.94 -39.36 -21.41
N THR A 129 12.35 -40.52 -21.69
CA THR A 129 11.07 -40.56 -22.42
C THR A 129 9.98 -39.79 -21.67
N ILE A 130 10.02 -39.83 -20.33
CA ILE A 130 9.16 -39.07 -19.45
C ILE A 130 10.05 -38.38 -18.41
N ASP A 131 10.09 -37.06 -18.46
CA ASP A 131 10.67 -36.26 -17.41
C ASP A 131 9.55 -35.72 -16.52
N TYR A 132 9.83 -35.55 -15.24
CA TYR A 132 8.84 -35.10 -14.28
C TYR A 132 9.44 -34.22 -13.20
N GLN A 133 8.60 -33.41 -12.65
CA GLN A 133 8.80 -32.78 -11.35
C GLN A 133 7.50 -32.74 -10.57
N GLY A 134 7.60 -32.80 -9.26
CA GLY A 134 6.45 -32.67 -8.38
C GLY A 134 6.88 -32.20 -7.00
N GLY A 135 6.00 -31.52 -6.31
CA GLY A 135 6.37 -30.95 -5.04
C GLY A 135 5.20 -30.44 -4.21
N LEU A 136 5.58 -30.05 -3.00
CA LEU A 136 4.72 -29.41 -2.01
C LEU A 136 5.26 -28.01 -1.74
N TYR A 137 4.35 -27.07 -1.51
CA TYR A 137 4.68 -25.70 -1.19
C TYR A 137 3.85 -25.22 0.00
N ALA A 138 4.50 -24.53 0.93
CA ALA A 138 3.87 -23.85 2.05
C ALA A 138 4.31 -22.39 2.07
N PHE A 139 3.38 -21.52 2.41
CA PHE A 139 3.59 -20.07 2.47
C PHE A 139 2.84 -19.52 3.66
N TYR A 140 3.49 -18.60 4.38
CA TYR A 140 2.89 -17.78 5.40
C TYR A 140 3.38 -16.34 5.23
N SER A 141 2.49 -15.38 5.38
CA SER A 141 2.88 -13.98 5.52
C SER A 141 2.01 -13.27 6.54
N GLU A 142 2.63 -12.30 7.20
CA GLU A 142 1.99 -11.37 8.11
C GLU A 142 2.36 -9.95 7.71
N MET A 143 1.37 -9.08 7.66
CA MET A 143 1.55 -7.66 7.38
C MET A 143 0.85 -6.86 8.46
N ASP A 144 1.63 -6.11 9.22
CA ASP A 144 1.15 -5.11 10.15
C ASP A 144 1.24 -3.73 9.52
N SER A 145 0.17 -2.98 9.61
CA SER A 145 0.09 -1.63 9.06
C SER A 145 -0.59 -0.70 10.06
N THR A 146 0.07 0.40 10.36
CA THR A 146 -0.49 1.52 11.11
C THR A 146 -0.48 2.75 10.22
N GLY A 147 -1.66 3.24 9.84
CA GLY A 147 -1.83 4.47 9.10
C GLY A 147 -2.44 5.56 9.97
N THR A 148 -1.94 6.78 9.88
CA THR A 148 -2.54 7.93 10.54
C THR A 148 -2.89 9.00 9.53
N ILE A 149 -4.03 9.67 9.74
CA ILE A 149 -4.43 10.85 9.00
C ILE A 149 -4.76 11.93 10.04
N SER A 150 -4.04 13.04 9.98
CA SER A 150 -4.32 14.22 10.79
C SER A 150 -5.09 15.26 9.98
N GLN A 151 -6.05 15.90 10.62
CA GLN A 151 -6.85 16.96 10.04
C GLN A 151 -6.88 18.16 11.00
N SER A 152 -6.64 19.36 10.48
CA SER A 152 -6.62 20.58 11.28
C SER A 152 -8.00 20.96 11.80
N PRO A 153 -8.06 21.80 12.86
CA PRO A 153 -9.33 22.36 13.35
C PRO A 153 -10.12 23.08 12.26
N THR A 154 -9.45 23.87 11.43
CA THR A 154 -10.09 24.63 10.37
C THR A 154 -10.70 23.73 9.30
N LEU A 155 -10.03 22.62 8.97
CA LEU A 155 -10.61 21.66 8.03
C LEU A 155 -11.85 20.99 8.62
N VAL A 156 -11.83 20.55 9.89
CA VAL A 156 -12.99 19.91 10.52
C VAL A 156 -14.14 20.88 10.77
N ASP A 157 -13.89 22.19 10.86
CA ASP A 157 -14.93 23.22 10.99
C ASP A 157 -15.81 23.30 9.73
N ASN A 158 -15.24 22.99 8.58
CA ASN A 158 -15.95 22.94 7.31
C ASN A 158 -16.65 21.59 7.05
N ILE A 159 -16.38 20.56 7.84
CA ILE A 159 -17.06 19.27 7.72
C ILE A 159 -18.30 19.26 8.61
N VAL A 160 -19.46 19.24 7.97
CA VAL A 160 -20.75 19.15 8.67
C VAL A 160 -21.20 17.69 8.70
N THR A 161 -21.27 17.13 9.90
CA THR A 161 -21.78 15.77 10.14
C THR A 161 -23.09 15.85 10.92
N PHE A 162 -24.16 15.26 10.41
CA PHE A 162 -25.52 15.29 11.01
C PHE A 162 -26.05 16.71 11.30
N GLY A 163 -25.64 17.71 10.53
CA GLY A 163 -26.09 19.09 10.70
C GLY A 163 -25.31 19.91 11.73
N PHE A 164 -24.25 19.36 12.29
CA PHE A 164 -23.34 20.05 13.19
C PHE A 164 -21.93 20.07 12.58
N PRO A 165 -21.14 21.16 12.75
CA PRO A 165 -19.74 21.16 12.36
C PRO A 165 -18.98 20.11 13.19
N LEU A 166 -18.07 19.39 12.55
CA LEU A 166 -17.27 18.36 13.22
C LEU A 166 -16.35 18.96 14.29
N SER A 167 -15.98 20.24 14.14
CA SER A 167 -15.25 21.03 15.15
C SER A 167 -15.98 21.15 16.49
N ALA A 168 -17.32 21.00 16.52
CA ALA A 168 -18.05 20.97 17.79
C ALA A 168 -17.71 19.74 18.65
N ILE A 169 -17.21 18.68 18.03
CA ILE A 169 -16.79 17.42 18.68
C ILE A 169 -15.26 17.40 18.82
N PHE A 170 -14.56 17.88 17.81
CA PHE A 170 -13.10 17.88 17.71
C PHE A 170 -12.57 19.31 17.47
N PRO A 171 -12.59 20.17 18.47
CA PRO A 171 -12.20 21.58 18.30
C PRO A 171 -10.70 21.76 17.99
N GLU A 172 -9.87 20.77 18.26
CA GLU A 172 -8.43 20.79 18.00
C GLU A 172 -8.05 19.99 16.76
N GLY A 173 -9.04 19.65 15.90
CA GLY A 173 -8.84 18.77 14.76
C GLY A 173 -8.94 17.30 15.13
N THR A 174 -8.68 16.43 14.17
CA THR A 174 -8.75 14.98 14.38
C THR A 174 -7.46 14.27 13.99
N LEU A 175 -7.17 13.21 14.71
CA LEU A 175 -6.18 12.19 14.35
C LEU A 175 -6.92 10.86 14.19
N ASN A 176 -6.97 10.36 12.97
CA ASN A 176 -7.54 9.05 12.66
C ASN A 176 -6.40 8.06 12.52
N THR A 177 -6.45 6.99 13.30
CA THR A 177 -5.45 5.92 13.26
C THR A 177 -6.12 4.62 12.85
N ASP A 178 -5.65 4.03 11.78
CA ASP A 178 -6.03 2.72 11.29
C ASP A 178 -4.92 1.71 11.61
N ILE A 179 -5.25 0.69 12.37
CA ILE A 179 -4.32 -0.39 12.73
C ILE A 179 -4.87 -1.67 12.10
N ASN A 180 -4.07 -2.33 11.28
CA ASN A 180 -4.48 -3.54 10.59
C ASN A 180 -3.37 -4.58 10.64
N THR A 181 -3.77 -5.83 10.88
CA THR A 181 -2.93 -7.02 10.69
C THR A 181 -3.60 -7.90 9.63
N TYR A 182 -2.84 -8.33 8.66
CA TYR A 182 -3.24 -9.25 7.60
C TYR A 182 -2.38 -10.50 7.65
N GLU A 183 -3.00 -11.66 7.74
CA GLU A 183 -2.33 -12.94 7.70
C GLU A 183 -2.74 -13.70 6.44
N THR A 184 -1.78 -14.36 5.81
CA THR A 184 -2.05 -15.26 4.68
C THR A 184 -1.32 -16.56 4.91
N THR A 185 -2.07 -17.65 4.85
CA THR A 185 -1.51 -19.02 4.87
C THR A 185 -1.92 -19.74 3.59
N SER A 186 -0.96 -20.34 2.91
CA SER A 186 -1.22 -21.06 1.67
C SER A 186 -0.43 -22.36 1.60
N TYR A 187 -1.07 -23.41 1.10
CA TYR A 187 -0.47 -24.71 0.83
C TYR A 187 -0.78 -25.13 -0.59
N ALA A 188 0.19 -25.73 -1.26
CA ALA A 188 -0.03 -26.26 -2.59
C ALA A 188 0.69 -27.59 -2.80
N ALA A 189 0.11 -28.42 -3.66
CA ALA A 189 0.76 -29.55 -4.30
C ALA A 189 0.77 -29.33 -5.80
N PHE A 190 1.88 -29.62 -6.44
CA PHE A 190 2.03 -29.43 -7.88
C PHE A 190 2.82 -30.57 -8.52
N GLY A 191 2.58 -30.74 -9.83
CA GLY A 191 3.32 -31.71 -10.62
C GLY A 191 3.31 -31.31 -12.09
N GLN A 192 4.37 -31.73 -12.78
CA GLN A 192 4.53 -31.55 -14.21
C GLN A 192 5.15 -32.80 -14.82
N LEU A 193 4.65 -33.20 -15.96
CA LEU A 193 5.20 -34.28 -16.78
C LEU A 193 5.59 -33.71 -18.14
N ILE A 194 6.74 -34.10 -18.64
CA ILE A 194 7.20 -33.79 -20.00
C ILE A 194 7.37 -35.12 -20.70
N TRP A 195 6.52 -35.35 -21.70
CA TRP A 195 6.62 -36.54 -22.53
C TRP A 195 7.40 -36.24 -23.80
N ASN A 196 8.58 -36.76 -23.91
CA ASN A 196 9.46 -36.65 -25.06
C ASN A 196 9.07 -37.73 -26.09
N VAL A 197 8.10 -37.41 -26.94
CA VAL A 197 7.49 -38.34 -27.91
C VAL A 197 8.49 -38.73 -29.00
N THR A 198 9.26 -37.76 -29.48
CA THR A 198 10.36 -37.94 -30.44
C THR A 198 11.49 -36.99 -30.10
N GLY A 199 12.65 -37.11 -30.77
CA GLY A 199 13.79 -36.21 -30.58
C GLY A 199 13.50 -34.72 -30.93
N SER A 200 12.36 -34.43 -31.59
CA SER A 200 11.96 -33.06 -31.98
C SER A 200 10.56 -32.66 -31.53
N PHE A 201 9.85 -33.54 -30.80
CA PHE A 201 8.50 -33.26 -30.31
C PHE A 201 8.32 -33.73 -28.86
N SER A 202 7.95 -32.82 -27.99
CA SER A 202 7.61 -33.09 -26.60
C SER A 202 6.27 -32.43 -26.23
N THR A 203 5.59 -33.01 -25.25
CA THR A 203 4.35 -32.48 -24.69
C THR A 203 4.50 -32.33 -23.19
N THR A 204 4.08 -31.20 -22.66
CA THR A 204 4.12 -30.90 -21.23
C THR A 204 2.70 -30.82 -20.66
N LEU A 205 2.46 -31.50 -19.54
CA LEU A 205 1.24 -31.42 -18.75
C LEU A 205 1.62 -30.99 -17.33
N GLY A 206 1.02 -29.93 -16.82
CA GLY A 206 1.20 -29.46 -15.46
C GLY A 206 -0.13 -29.33 -14.73
N LEU A 207 -0.11 -29.65 -13.42
CA LEU A 207 -1.24 -29.48 -12.53
C LEU A 207 -0.74 -28.90 -11.20
N ARG A 208 -1.52 -27.96 -10.63
CA ARG A 208 -1.33 -27.41 -9.30
C ARG A 208 -2.67 -27.29 -8.58
N TYR A 209 -2.71 -27.76 -7.35
CA TYR A 209 -3.81 -27.48 -6.43
C TYR A 209 -3.29 -26.62 -5.29
N THR A 210 -4.02 -25.53 -4.99
CA THR A 210 -3.66 -24.58 -3.93
C THR A 210 -4.86 -24.35 -3.04
N THR A 211 -4.65 -24.34 -1.74
CA THR A 211 -5.60 -23.81 -0.75
C THR A 211 -4.96 -22.61 -0.07
N GLU A 212 -5.76 -21.57 0.14
CA GLU A 212 -5.30 -20.31 0.73
C GLU A 212 -6.36 -19.80 1.71
N GLN A 213 -5.90 -19.30 2.85
CA GLN A 213 -6.71 -18.60 3.84
C GLN A 213 -6.10 -17.23 4.07
N LYS A 214 -6.97 -16.21 4.14
CA LYS A 214 -6.60 -14.83 4.47
C LYS A 214 -7.45 -14.36 5.61
N ASP A 215 -6.80 -13.84 6.63
CA ASP A 215 -7.42 -13.26 7.80
C ASP A 215 -7.02 -11.79 7.91
N ARG A 216 -7.94 -10.97 8.41
CA ARG A 216 -7.69 -9.56 8.70
C ARG A 216 -8.29 -9.21 10.04
N VAL A 217 -7.48 -8.58 10.88
CA VAL A 217 -7.93 -7.90 12.09
C VAL A 217 -7.58 -6.42 11.94
N GLY A 218 -8.53 -5.55 12.26
CA GLY A 218 -8.27 -4.11 12.14
C GLY A 218 -9.14 -3.31 13.09
N SER A 219 -8.65 -2.14 13.47
CA SER A 219 -9.36 -1.15 14.27
C SER A 219 -9.08 0.24 13.73
N GLN A 220 -10.07 1.12 13.87
CA GLN A 220 -9.95 2.54 13.58
C GLN A 220 -10.27 3.31 14.84
N ILE A 221 -9.41 4.28 15.17
CA ILE A 221 -9.54 5.13 16.34
C ILE A 221 -9.47 6.58 15.86
N THR A 222 -10.42 7.40 16.30
CA THR A 222 -10.41 8.85 16.08
C THR A 222 -10.20 9.54 17.42
N THR A 223 -9.19 10.38 17.51
CA THR A 223 -8.87 11.18 18.69
C THR A 223 -8.75 12.66 18.31
N PRO A 224 -8.87 13.59 19.28
CA PRO A 224 -8.46 14.97 19.05
C PRO A 224 -6.99 15.03 18.61
N LYS A 225 -6.66 15.95 17.72
CA LYS A 225 -5.27 16.28 17.38
C LYS A 225 -4.70 17.10 18.53
N THR A 226 -3.68 16.62 19.19
CA THR A 226 -2.99 17.28 20.33
C THR A 226 -1.72 17.96 19.88
#